data_c1a26ac957da2bd3cdec70d07be45e2a
#
_entry.id   c1a26ac957da2bd3cdec70d07be45e2a
#
_cell.length_a   1.000
_cell.length_b   1.000
_cell.length_c   1.000
_cell.angle_alpha   90.00
_cell.angle_beta   90.00
_cell.angle_gamma   90.00
#
_symmetry.space_group_name_H-M   'P 1'
#
loop_
_entity.id
_entity.type
_entity.pdbx_description
1 polymer ?
#
loop_
_entity_poly.entity_id
_entity_poly.type
_entity_poly.pdbx_seq_one_letter_code
_entity_poly.pdbx_strand_id
1 'polypeptide(L)'
;TPIATLLRKKNAAIGLVTTATVTHATPAGFAASIASRGDEQLIAPQYLDRVDIILGGGSGFFDAKQRGDQRDLTGDFKKSGYEVVSDRNTLLASKSPKLLGTFSKGHLPFSIDRGHDAAIAARVPSLVEMTQAALGRFLASDKPFLLQVEGARIDHAAHLNDIGALLGDQIAFDDAVA
;
A
#
# COMPACT_ATOMS: atom_id res chain seq x y z
N THR A 1 -17.23 0.05 12.61
CA THR A 1 -16.36 -1.12 12.42
C THR A 1 -15.91 -1.16 10.97
N PRO A 2 -14.59 -1.21 10.69
CA PRO A 2 -14.06 -1.29 9.32
C PRO A 2 -14.52 -2.56 8.60
N ILE A 3 -14.73 -2.49 7.29
CA ILE A 3 -15.17 -3.63 6.48
C ILE A 3 -14.19 -4.80 6.53
N ALA A 4 -12.89 -4.53 6.58
CA ALA A 4 -11.86 -5.57 6.75
C ALA A 4 -12.11 -6.43 7.99
N THR A 5 -12.46 -5.82 9.12
CA THR A 5 -12.78 -6.56 10.35
C THR A 5 -14.01 -7.48 10.20
N LEU A 6 -15.00 -7.05 9.41
CA LEU A 6 -16.20 -7.86 9.16
C LEU A 6 -15.89 -9.05 8.24
N LEU A 7 -15.10 -8.80 7.19
CA LEU A 7 -14.72 -9.83 6.22
C LEU A 7 -13.73 -10.85 6.80
N ARG A 8 -12.84 -10.43 7.71
CA ARG A 8 -11.96 -11.38 8.45
C ARG A 8 -12.75 -12.41 9.25
N LYS A 9 -13.90 -12.04 9.82
CA LYS A 9 -14.81 -13.00 10.50
C LYS A 9 -15.38 -14.04 9.54
N LYS A 10 -15.34 -13.77 8.23
CA LYS A 10 -15.74 -14.68 7.15
C LYS A 10 -14.56 -15.37 6.48
N ASN A 11 -13.38 -15.33 7.09
CA ASN A 11 -12.14 -15.90 6.58
C ASN A 11 -11.68 -15.31 5.23
N ALA A 12 -12.08 -14.08 4.90
CA ALA A 12 -11.65 -13.40 3.69
C ALA A 12 -10.23 -12.85 3.84
N ALA A 13 -9.43 -12.92 2.77
CA ALA A 13 -8.16 -12.22 2.64
C ALA A 13 -8.38 -10.75 2.31
N ILE A 14 -7.51 -9.86 2.81
CA ILE A 14 -7.66 -8.42 2.64
C ILE A 14 -6.37 -7.83 2.06
N GLY A 15 -6.49 -7.08 0.97
CA GLY A 15 -5.38 -6.36 0.33
C GLY A 15 -5.68 -4.87 0.17
N LEU A 16 -4.68 -4.05 0.45
CA LEU A 16 -4.71 -2.60 0.26
C LEU A 16 -3.51 -2.20 -0.60
N VAL A 17 -3.78 -1.62 -1.75
CA VAL A 17 -2.78 -1.15 -2.72
C VAL A 17 -3.07 0.30 -3.04
N THR A 18 -2.07 1.18 -2.92
CA THR A 18 -2.24 2.62 -3.18
C THR A 18 -0.95 3.26 -3.68
N THR A 19 -1.06 4.34 -4.44
CA THR A 19 0.08 5.21 -4.76
C THR A 19 0.34 6.30 -3.71
N ALA A 20 -0.53 6.44 -2.69
CA ALA A 20 -0.29 7.27 -1.51
C ALA A 20 0.49 6.51 -0.42
N THR A 21 0.55 7.07 0.80
CA THR A 21 0.92 6.31 2.00
C THR A 21 -0.13 5.24 2.26
N VAL A 22 0.29 4.04 2.65
CA VAL A 22 -0.65 2.94 2.93
C VAL A 22 -1.59 3.22 4.09
N THR A 23 -1.29 4.22 4.89
CA THR A 23 -2.08 4.72 6.02
C THR A 23 -2.98 5.91 5.67
N HIS A 24 -2.99 6.34 4.39
CA HIS A 24 -3.85 7.42 3.90
C HIS A 24 -5.34 7.07 4.05
N ALA A 25 -6.20 8.07 3.91
CA ALA A 25 -7.62 7.98 4.23
C ALA A 25 -8.37 6.83 3.55
N THR A 26 -8.08 6.56 2.27
CA THR A 26 -8.78 5.50 1.50
C THR A 26 -8.45 4.11 2.05
N PRO A 27 -7.19 3.64 2.10
CA PRO A 27 -6.89 2.34 2.69
C PRO A 27 -7.27 2.28 4.18
N ALA A 28 -7.10 3.38 4.93
CA ALA A 28 -7.51 3.44 6.33
C ALA A 28 -9.01 3.23 6.51
N GLY A 29 -9.85 3.80 5.65
CA GLY A 29 -11.30 3.64 5.71
C GLY A 29 -11.76 2.19 5.60
N PHE A 30 -11.00 1.33 4.91
CA PHE A 30 -11.29 -0.09 4.79
C PHE A 30 -10.88 -0.90 6.04
N ALA A 31 -9.79 -0.55 6.74
CA ALA A 31 -9.16 -1.43 7.72
C ALA A 31 -8.90 -0.81 9.10
N ALA A 32 -9.01 0.51 9.27
CA ALA A 32 -8.77 1.21 10.53
C ALA A 32 -10.02 1.94 11.03
N SER A 33 -10.01 2.32 12.31
CA SER A 33 -11.02 3.17 12.92
C SER A 33 -10.31 4.20 13.78
N ILE A 34 -10.39 5.48 13.40
CA ILE A 34 -9.70 6.59 14.04
C ILE A 34 -10.53 7.88 13.93
N ALA A 35 -10.36 8.81 14.86
CA ALA A 35 -11.08 10.08 14.86
C ALA A 35 -10.56 11.05 13.80
N SER A 36 -9.27 11.05 13.52
CA SER A 36 -8.62 11.93 12.55
C SER A 36 -7.83 11.14 11.52
N ARG A 37 -8.06 11.41 10.24
CA ARG A 37 -7.28 10.80 9.13
C ARG A 37 -5.80 11.21 9.15
N GLY A 38 -5.46 12.32 9.80
CA GLY A 38 -4.08 12.79 9.91
C GLY A 38 -3.23 11.98 10.90
N ASP A 39 -3.84 11.15 11.73
CA ASP A 39 -3.15 10.35 12.73
C ASP A 39 -2.63 9.02 12.13
N GLU A 40 -1.90 9.11 11.01
CA GLU A 40 -1.42 7.94 10.26
C GLU A 40 -0.54 7.01 11.11
N GLN A 41 0.19 7.53 12.11
CA GLN A 41 0.94 6.72 13.06
C GLN A 41 0.06 5.78 13.91
N LEU A 42 -1.19 6.16 14.17
CA LEU A 42 -2.16 5.35 14.91
C LEU A 42 -2.97 4.41 14.00
N ILE A 43 -2.97 4.68 12.69
CA ILE A 43 -3.59 3.82 11.67
C ILE A 43 -2.72 2.58 11.41
N ALA A 44 -1.42 2.76 11.20
CA ALA A 44 -0.49 1.68 10.82
C ALA A 44 -0.58 0.42 11.71
N PRO A 45 -0.57 0.51 13.06
CA PRO A 45 -0.67 -0.68 13.90
C PRO A 45 -2.01 -1.42 13.81
N GLN A 46 -3.08 -0.74 13.36
CA GLN A 46 -4.40 -1.37 13.24
C GLN A 46 -4.49 -2.34 12.06
N TYR A 47 -3.53 -2.29 11.12
CA TYR A 47 -3.46 -3.21 9.99
C TYR A 47 -2.93 -4.60 10.38
N LEU A 48 -2.17 -4.65 11.46
CA LEU A 48 -1.60 -5.91 11.95
C LEU A 48 -2.72 -6.94 12.14
N ASP A 49 -2.57 -8.11 11.53
CA ASP A 49 -3.53 -9.21 11.54
C ASP A 49 -4.93 -8.92 10.92
N ARG A 50 -5.15 -7.70 10.41
CA ARG A 50 -6.40 -7.35 9.72
C ARG A 50 -6.26 -7.35 8.20
N VAL A 51 -5.07 -7.03 7.70
CA VAL A 51 -4.80 -6.88 6.27
C VAL A 51 -3.65 -7.80 5.90
N ASP A 52 -3.82 -8.64 4.90
CA ASP A 52 -2.80 -9.62 4.50
C ASP A 52 -1.74 -9.01 3.58
N ILE A 53 -2.15 -8.07 2.71
CA ILE A 53 -1.27 -7.44 1.73
C ILE A 53 -1.44 -5.92 1.82
N ILE A 54 -0.33 -5.22 2.06
CA ILE A 54 -0.28 -3.77 2.21
C ILE A 54 0.84 -3.27 1.31
N LEU A 55 0.50 -2.54 0.23
CA LEU A 55 1.49 -2.07 -0.76
C LEU A 55 1.28 -0.59 -1.09
N GLY A 56 2.33 0.22 -0.97
CA GLY A 56 2.30 1.65 -1.29
C GLY A 56 3.47 2.43 -0.74
N GLY A 57 3.23 3.68 -0.36
CA GLY A 57 4.21 4.54 0.32
C GLY A 57 4.08 4.50 1.85
N GLY A 58 4.84 5.37 2.55
CA GLY A 58 4.65 5.60 3.98
C GLY A 58 5.52 4.75 4.91
N SER A 59 6.75 4.37 4.49
CA SER A 59 7.66 3.59 5.34
C SER A 59 7.95 4.25 6.70
N GLY A 60 7.87 5.59 6.77
CA GLY A 60 8.07 6.34 8.01
C GLY A 60 7.06 6.01 9.13
N PHE A 61 5.86 5.54 8.79
CA PHE A 61 4.86 5.15 9.77
C PHE A 61 5.09 3.77 10.40
N PHE A 62 6.09 3.03 9.93
CA PHE A 62 6.46 1.70 10.42
C PHE A 62 7.86 1.66 11.06
N ASP A 63 8.71 2.65 10.78
CA ASP A 63 10.08 2.73 11.28
C ASP A 63 10.14 3.38 12.67
N ALA A 64 10.69 2.67 13.66
CA ALA A 64 10.86 3.16 15.03
C ALA A 64 11.58 4.51 15.14
N LYS A 65 12.52 4.79 14.23
CA LYS A 65 13.27 6.06 14.22
C LYS A 65 12.44 7.26 13.77
N GLN A 66 11.32 7.03 13.10
CA GLN A 66 10.45 8.07 12.54
C GLN A 66 9.11 8.18 13.27
N ARG A 67 8.75 7.16 14.02
CA ARG A 67 7.54 7.16 14.86
C ARG A 67 7.77 7.92 16.16
N GLY A 68 6.80 8.73 16.57
CA GLY A 68 6.85 9.47 17.83
C GLY A 68 6.83 8.55 19.07
N ASP A 69 6.24 7.36 18.95
CA ASP A 69 6.19 6.34 20.02
C ASP A 69 7.39 5.39 20.01
N GLN A 70 8.33 5.56 19.09
CA GLN A 70 9.55 4.74 18.90
C GLN A 70 9.28 3.23 18.74
N ARG A 71 8.06 2.82 18.43
CA ARG A 71 7.67 1.42 18.24
C ARG A 71 8.23 0.89 16.91
N ASP A 72 8.95 -0.23 16.96
CA ASP A 72 9.38 -0.97 15.77
C ASP A 72 8.20 -1.77 15.19
N LEU A 73 7.34 -1.07 14.46
CA LEU A 73 6.18 -1.70 13.87
C LEU A 73 6.56 -2.63 12.70
N THR A 74 7.66 -2.33 11.99
CA THR A 74 8.23 -3.24 10.99
C THR A 74 8.60 -4.59 11.61
N GLY A 75 9.24 -4.59 12.77
CA GLY A 75 9.55 -5.80 13.54
C GLY A 75 8.30 -6.55 14.01
N ASP A 76 7.25 -5.82 14.42
CA ASP A 76 5.98 -6.44 14.83
C ASP A 76 5.31 -7.17 13.67
N PHE A 77 5.27 -6.55 12.46
CA PHE A 77 4.77 -7.21 11.26
C PHE A 77 5.56 -8.47 10.91
N LYS A 78 6.90 -8.42 10.96
CA LYS A 78 7.75 -9.60 10.72
C LYS A 78 7.43 -10.73 11.71
N LYS A 79 7.30 -10.43 13.01
CA LYS A 79 6.93 -11.42 14.05
C LYS A 79 5.55 -12.05 13.81
N SER A 80 4.63 -11.30 13.16
CA SER A 80 3.29 -11.78 12.79
C SER A 80 3.25 -12.49 11.43
N GLY A 81 4.42 -12.81 10.85
CA GLY A 81 4.55 -13.62 9.65
C GLY A 81 4.44 -12.85 8.34
N TYR A 82 4.57 -11.52 8.36
CA TYR A 82 4.66 -10.73 7.13
C TYR A 82 6.10 -10.73 6.60
N GLU A 83 6.23 -10.91 5.30
CA GLU A 83 7.43 -10.51 4.61
C GLU A 83 7.38 -8.99 4.39
N VAL A 84 8.46 -8.29 4.79
CA VAL A 84 8.59 -6.86 4.62
C VAL A 84 9.49 -6.59 3.43
N VAL A 85 8.95 -5.91 2.42
CA VAL A 85 9.64 -5.56 1.18
C VAL A 85 9.71 -4.05 1.02
N SER A 86 10.82 -3.52 0.52
CA SER A 86 11.07 -2.08 0.44
C SER A 86 11.43 -1.58 -0.96
N ASP A 87 11.54 -2.48 -1.93
CA ASP A 87 11.84 -2.16 -3.32
C ASP A 87 11.13 -3.09 -4.30
N ARG A 88 11.14 -2.70 -5.58
CA ARG A 88 10.50 -3.42 -6.68
C ARG A 88 10.99 -4.86 -6.81
N ASN A 89 12.30 -5.08 -6.72
CA ASN A 89 12.87 -6.42 -6.95
C ASN A 89 12.45 -7.39 -5.84
N THR A 90 12.49 -6.95 -4.58
CA THR A 90 12.05 -7.77 -3.44
C THR A 90 10.55 -8.05 -3.49
N LEU A 91 9.72 -7.11 -3.95
CA LEU A 91 8.29 -7.35 -4.17
C LEU A 91 8.06 -8.44 -5.23
N LEU A 92 8.72 -8.33 -6.39
CA LEU A 92 8.53 -9.25 -7.51
C LEU A 92 9.09 -10.66 -7.22
N ALA A 93 10.14 -10.76 -6.42
CA ALA A 93 10.72 -12.04 -6.00
C ALA A 93 9.91 -12.74 -4.89
N SER A 94 9.15 -11.99 -4.10
CA SER A 94 8.39 -12.51 -2.96
C SER A 94 7.28 -13.48 -3.38
N LYS A 95 7.10 -14.52 -2.58
CA LYS A 95 5.98 -15.48 -2.67
C LYS A 95 5.14 -15.54 -1.39
N SER A 96 5.44 -14.70 -0.41
CA SER A 96 4.73 -14.69 0.86
C SER A 96 3.25 -14.34 0.69
N PRO A 97 2.33 -15.02 1.39
CA PRO A 97 0.91 -14.69 1.38
C PRO A 97 0.58 -13.45 2.20
N LYS A 98 1.50 -12.99 3.06
CA LYS A 98 1.37 -11.76 3.85
C LYS A 98 2.52 -10.81 3.52
N LEU A 99 2.20 -9.60 3.06
CA LEU A 99 3.17 -8.59 2.65
C LEU A 99 2.93 -7.24 3.33
N LEU A 100 4.02 -6.64 3.80
CA LEU A 100 4.11 -5.21 4.04
C LEU A 100 5.15 -4.65 3.08
N GLY A 101 4.71 -3.96 2.02
CA GLY A 101 5.56 -3.30 1.03
C GLY A 101 5.40 -1.78 1.08
N THR A 102 6.46 -1.09 1.53
CA THR A 102 6.47 0.38 1.57
C THR A 102 7.68 0.89 0.79
N PHE A 103 7.44 1.52 -0.37
CA PHE A 103 8.46 1.79 -1.38
C PHE A 103 8.95 3.24 -1.40
N SER A 104 8.42 4.08 -0.53
CA SER A 104 8.87 5.45 -0.28
C SER A 104 8.60 5.87 1.16
N LYS A 105 9.28 6.93 1.61
CA LYS A 105 9.06 7.49 2.96
C LYS A 105 7.67 8.12 3.11
N GLY A 106 7.24 8.88 2.09
CA GLY A 106 5.91 9.48 1.96
C GLY A 106 5.10 8.75 0.89
N HIS A 107 4.33 9.52 0.10
CA HIS A 107 3.62 8.98 -1.08
C HIS A 107 4.61 8.45 -2.11
N LEU A 108 4.16 7.58 -3.02
CA LEU A 108 4.98 7.15 -4.16
C LEU A 108 5.24 8.35 -5.10
N PRO A 109 6.35 8.36 -5.85
CA PRO A 109 6.56 9.30 -6.96
C PRO A 109 5.39 9.26 -7.94
N PHE A 110 5.16 10.35 -8.67
CA PHE A 110 4.21 10.32 -9.78
C PHE A 110 4.65 9.34 -10.86
N SER A 111 3.70 8.78 -11.57
CA SER A 111 3.97 7.80 -12.64
C SER A 111 4.82 8.40 -13.76
N ILE A 112 4.65 9.69 -14.05
CA ILE A 112 5.48 10.40 -15.02
C ILE A 112 6.95 10.49 -14.57
N ASP A 113 7.21 10.79 -13.29
CA ASP A 113 8.58 10.84 -12.74
C ASP A 113 9.24 9.46 -12.81
N ARG A 114 8.49 8.42 -12.43
CA ARG A 114 8.93 7.02 -12.56
C ARG A 114 9.26 6.66 -14.01
N GLY A 115 8.49 7.15 -14.98
CA GLY A 115 8.71 6.92 -16.42
C GLY A 115 9.99 7.58 -16.97
N HIS A 116 10.40 8.70 -16.38
CA HIS A 116 11.56 9.48 -16.82
C HIS A 116 12.83 9.25 -15.98
N ASP A 117 12.73 8.60 -14.82
CA ASP A 117 13.88 8.29 -13.96
C ASP A 117 14.04 6.78 -13.77
N ALA A 118 15.06 6.22 -14.43
CA ALA A 118 15.38 4.79 -14.37
C ALA A 118 15.72 4.31 -12.94
N ALA A 119 16.28 5.17 -12.08
CA ALA A 119 16.60 4.80 -10.70
C ALA A 119 15.32 4.69 -9.86
N ILE A 120 14.34 5.57 -10.09
CA ILE A 120 13.00 5.46 -9.49
C ILE A 120 12.32 4.19 -10.00
N ALA A 121 12.30 3.97 -11.31
CA ALA A 121 11.65 2.81 -11.93
C ALA A 121 12.25 1.46 -11.46
N ALA A 122 13.55 1.40 -11.22
CA ALA A 122 14.22 0.21 -10.71
C ALA A 122 13.86 -0.10 -9.25
N ARG A 123 13.54 0.91 -8.45
CA ARG A 123 13.31 0.79 -7.01
C ARG A 123 11.82 0.75 -6.64
N VAL A 124 11.02 1.61 -7.26
CA VAL A 124 9.60 1.77 -6.91
C VAL A 124 8.75 0.96 -7.89
N PRO A 125 7.95 -0.02 -7.43
CA PRO A 125 7.04 -0.75 -8.30
C PRO A 125 5.95 0.16 -8.87
N SER A 126 5.43 -0.17 -10.06
CA SER A 126 4.25 0.48 -10.61
C SER A 126 2.97 0.04 -9.89
N LEU A 127 1.88 0.79 -10.08
CA LEU A 127 0.58 0.38 -9.56
C LEU A 127 0.13 -0.97 -10.15
N VAL A 128 0.40 -1.20 -11.44
CA VAL A 128 0.16 -2.49 -12.12
C VAL A 128 0.89 -3.62 -11.41
N GLU A 129 2.20 -3.47 -11.17
CA GLU A 129 3.01 -4.50 -10.51
C GLU A 129 2.53 -4.81 -9.08
N MET A 130 2.16 -3.78 -8.33
CA MET A 130 1.61 -3.94 -6.97
C MET A 130 0.25 -4.66 -7.01
N THR A 131 -0.63 -4.28 -7.95
CA THR A 131 -1.95 -4.88 -8.14
C THR A 131 -1.82 -6.35 -8.53
N GLN A 132 -0.99 -6.66 -9.51
CA GLN A 132 -0.73 -8.03 -9.94
C GLN A 132 -0.10 -8.89 -8.83
N ALA A 133 0.83 -8.30 -8.05
CA ALA A 133 1.44 -8.99 -6.92
C ALA A 133 0.40 -9.35 -5.84
N ALA A 134 -0.56 -8.47 -5.56
CA ALA A 134 -1.63 -8.73 -4.61
C ALA A 134 -2.65 -9.73 -5.17
N LEU A 135 -3.17 -9.47 -6.36
CA LEU A 135 -4.20 -10.28 -7.01
C LEU A 135 -3.74 -11.72 -7.25
N GLY A 136 -2.50 -11.90 -7.75
CA GLY A 136 -1.95 -13.23 -8.00
C GLY A 136 -1.88 -14.10 -6.74
N ARG A 137 -1.63 -13.51 -5.56
CA ARG A 137 -1.65 -14.23 -4.29
C ARG A 137 -3.05 -14.63 -3.85
N PHE A 138 -4.02 -13.75 -4.07
CA PHE A 138 -5.41 -14.03 -3.71
C PHE A 138 -6.03 -15.08 -4.63
N LEU A 139 -5.75 -15.01 -5.92
CA LEU A 139 -6.22 -16.00 -6.91
C LEU A 139 -5.58 -17.39 -6.74
N ALA A 140 -4.38 -17.46 -6.14
CA ALA A 140 -3.75 -18.72 -5.78
C ALA A 140 -4.33 -19.36 -4.49
N SER A 141 -5.30 -18.74 -3.86
CA SER A 141 -5.97 -19.19 -2.63
C SER A 141 -7.45 -19.38 -2.89
N ASP A 142 -8.06 -20.42 -2.31
CA ASP A 142 -9.51 -20.66 -2.36
C ASP A 142 -10.33 -19.74 -1.43
N LYS A 143 -9.68 -18.77 -0.77
CA LYS A 143 -10.38 -17.85 0.14
C LYS A 143 -11.07 -16.72 -0.62
N PRO A 144 -12.24 -16.30 -0.18
CA PRO A 144 -12.80 -15.03 -0.64
C PRO A 144 -11.85 -13.89 -0.27
N PHE A 145 -11.81 -12.83 -1.05
CA PHE A 145 -10.93 -11.70 -0.77
C PHE A 145 -11.59 -10.35 -1.06
N LEU A 146 -11.05 -9.32 -0.42
CA LEU A 146 -11.24 -7.92 -0.76
C LEU A 146 -9.89 -7.35 -1.17
N LEU A 147 -9.78 -6.81 -2.37
CA LEU A 147 -8.63 -6.04 -2.83
C LEU A 147 -9.08 -4.61 -3.14
N GLN A 148 -8.56 -3.64 -2.39
CA GLN A 148 -8.71 -2.23 -2.69
C GLN A 148 -7.46 -1.77 -3.45
N VAL A 149 -7.66 -1.13 -4.61
CA VAL A 149 -6.61 -0.52 -5.44
C VAL A 149 -6.95 0.96 -5.65
N GLU A 150 -5.95 1.82 -5.48
CA GLU A 150 -6.14 3.27 -5.54
C GLU A 150 -5.00 3.96 -6.31
N GLY A 151 -5.36 4.71 -7.34
CA GLY A 151 -4.51 5.69 -8.00
C GLY A 151 -4.53 7.04 -7.29
N ALA A 152 -4.14 7.08 -6.01
CA ALA A 152 -4.28 8.26 -5.14
C ALA A 152 -3.52 9.50 -5.63
N ARG A 153 -2.45 9.31 -6.39
CA ARG A 153 -1.64 10.44 -6.89
C ARG A 153 -2.34 11.27 -7.95
N ILE A 154 -3.43 10.77 -8.57
CA ILE A 154 -4.30 11.53 -9.47
C ILE A 154 -4.86 12.77 -8.75
N ASP A 155 -5.45 12.58 -7.57
CA ASP A 155 -5.98 13.68 -6.74
C ASP A 155 -4.89 14.65 -6.31
N HIS A 156 -3.73 14.13 -5.89
CA HIS A 156 -2.61 14.98 -5.49
C HIS A 156 -2.09 15.84 -6.65
N ALA A 157 -2.00 15.30 -7.86
CA ALA A 157 -1.62 16.06 -9.06
C ALA A 157 -2.66 17.13 -9.40
N ALA A 158 -3.96 16.81 -9.28
CA ALA A 158 -5.05 17.75 -9.49
C ALA A 158 -4.96 18.94 -8.51
N HIS A 159 -4.71 18.70 -7.24
CA HIS A 159 -4.50 19.74 -6.24
C HIS A 159 -3.28 20.64 -6.51
N LEU A 160 -2.24 20.09 -7.15
CA LEU A 160 -1.06 20.84 -7.59
C LEU A 160 -1.26 21.56 -8.93
N ASN A 161 -2.41 21.36 -9.62
CA ASN A 161 -2.65 21.81 -10.98
C ASN A 161 -1.61 21.29 -11.98
N ASP A 162 -1.05 20.11 -11.73
CA ASP A 162 -0.08 19.44 -12.59
C ASP A 162 -0.78 18.45 -13.52
N ILE A 163 -1.11 18.92 -14.74
CA ILE A 163 -1.82 18.11 -15.72
C ILE A 163 -0.97 16.93 -16.23
N GLY A 164 0.36 17.08 -16.29
CA GLY A 164 1.27 16.03 -16.74
C GLY A 164 1.29 14.86 -15.76
N ALA A 165 1.45 15.16 -14.47
CA ALA A 165 1.39 14.16 -13.41
C ALA A 165 -0.01 13.52 -13.32
N LEU A 166 -1.09 14.32 -13.43
CA LEU A 166 -2.46 13.82 -13.39
C LEU A 166 -2.73 12.80 -14.50
N LEU A 167 -2.40 13.13 -15.74
CA LEU A 167 -2.59 12.23 -16.88
C LEU A 167 -1.72 10.97 -16.75
N GLY A 168 -0.47 11.10 -16.32
CA GLY A 168 0.42 9.96 -16.10
C GLY A 168 -0.12 8.98 -15.05
N ASP A 169 -0.61 9.47 -13.93
CA ASP A 169 -1.19 8.64 -12.88
C ASP A 169 -2.57 8.07 -13.26
N GLN A 170 -3.38 8.82 -14.05
CA GLN A 170 -4.65 8.30 -14.57
C GLN A 170 -4.43 7.13 -15.53
N ILE A 171 -3.45 7.23 -16.44
CA ILE A 171 -3.09 6.13 -17.35
C ILE A 171 -2.59 4.92 -16.55
N ALA A 172 -1.71 5.15 -15.58
CA ALA A 172 -1.20 4.07 -14.73
C ALA A 172 -2.30 3.37 -13.91
N PHE A 173 -3.36 4.10 -13.54
CA PHE A 173 -4.52 3.51 -12.89
C PHE A 173 -5.38 2.69 -13.86
N ASP A 174 -5.63 3.21 -15.05
CA ASP A 174 -6.35 2.51 -16.11
C ASP A 174 -5.67 1.18 -16.48
N ASP A 175 -4.35 1.21 -16.68
CA ASP A 175 -3.52 0.02 -16.92
C ASP A 175 -3.58 -1.00 -15.77
N ALA A 176 -3.77 -0.55 -14.53
CA ALA A 176 -3.87 -1.45 -13.38
C ALA A 176 -5.24 -2.11 -13.23
N VAL A 177 -6.28 -1.55 -13.85
CA VAL A 177 -7.65 -2.07 -13.83
C VAL A 177 -7.92 -2.97 -15.04
N ALA A 178 -7.21 -2.76 -16.16
CA ALA A 178 -7.32 -3.56 -17.38
C ALA A 178 -6.82 -5.00 -17.20
#